data_03ecae571e499a4fa53921daaae59264
#
_entry.id   03ecae571e499a4fa53921daaae59264
#
_cell.length_a   1.000
_cell.length_b   1.000
_cell.length_c   1.000
_cell.angle_alpha   90.00
_cell.angle_beta   90.00
_cell.angle_gamma   90.00
#
_symmetry.space_group_name_H-M   'P 1'
#
loop_
_entity.id
_entity.type
_entity.pdbx_description
1 polymer ?
#
loop_
_entity_poly.entity_id
_entity_poly.type
_entity_poly.pdbx_seq_one_letter_code
_entity_poly.pdbx_strand_id
1 'polypeptide(L)'
;TFPITYNIPQPVVTDYEKLFNTYFEQAFGKGEKDQRHICLVFMEIHPIANPRTVISFVNELVAMRLQWPDEDGIRLQIIALFILKKEKILYNGKSLEENLLGDEIFEGIVSLYPETEDIRAKLCQLAYGIHDIEKAAELPMLRTLRVKIGKGDSILELSNHTNFVSILEKVLSNENMIKQHIDEAIQSLK
;
A
#
# COMPACT_ATOMS: atom_id res chain seq x y z
N THR A 1 23.54 -28.73 -38.56
CA THR A 1 22.88 -28.42 -37.27
C THR A 1 21.67 -27.60 -37.55
N PHE A 2 20.48 -28.22 -37.48
CA PHE A 2 19.21 -27.49 -37.60
C PHE A 2 18.82 -26.95 -36.25
N PRO A 3 18.69 -25.63 -36.04
CA PRO A 3 18.15 -25.11 -34.80
C PRO A 3 16.64 -25.42 -34.80
N ILE A 4 16.24 -26.41 -34.01
CA ILE A 4 14.83 -26.68 -33.78
C ILE A 4 14.35 -25.64 -32.77
N THR A 5 13.65 -24.63 -33.27
CA THR A 5 13.00 -23.65 -32.41
C THR A 5 11.66 -24.22 -32.00
N TYR A 6 11.53 -24.70 -30.78
CA TYR A 6 10.25 -25.08 -30.22
C TYR A 6 9.48 -23.81 -29.81
N ASN A 7 8.52 -23.42 -30.63
CA ASN A 7 7.50 -22.48 -30.18
C ASN A 7 6.52 -23.28 -29.31
N ILE A 8 6.63 -23.14 -28.00
CA ILE A 8 5.59 -23.62 -27.08
C ILE A 8 4.40 -22.70 -27.33
N PRO A 9 3.27 -23.22 -27.89
CA PRO A 9 2.08 -22.40 -28.02
C PRO A 9 1.66 -21.92 -26.63
N GLN A 10 1.39 -20.65 -26.50
CA GLN A 10 0.84 -20.13 -25.24
C GLN A 10 -0.43 -20.92 -24.95
N PRO A 11 -0.61 -21.45 -23.73
CA PRO A 11 -1.83 -22.14 -23.37
C PRO A 11 -2.99 -21.17 -23.61
N VAL A 12 -3.88 -21.53 -24.53
CA VAL A 12 -5.11 -20.79 -24.81
C VAL A 12 -6.05 -21.04 -23.63
N VAL A 13 -5.81 -20.38 -22.51
CA VAL A 13 -6.79 -20.31 -21.42
C VAL A 13 -7.81 -19.27 -21.86
N THR A 14 -8.91 -19.74 -22.37
CA THR A 14 -9.99 -18.90 -22.95
C THR A 14 -10.90 -18.29 -21.88
N ASP A 15 -10.75 -18.69 -20.60
CA ASP A 15 -11.63 -18.26 -19.52
C ASP A 15 -10.81 -17.99 -18.23
N TYR A 16 -10.16 -16.84 -18.21
CA TYR A 16 -9.37 -16.40 -17.05
C TYR A 16 -10.24 -16.11 -15.82
N GLU A 17 -11.47 -15.65 -16.02
CA GLU A 17 -12.41 -15.40 -14.92
C GLU A 17 -12.77 -16.71 -14.22
N LYS A 18 -13.05 -17.77 -14.96
CA LYS A 18 -13.32 -19.10 -14.41
C LYS A 18 -12.10 -19.64 -13.66
N LEU A 19 -10.90 -19.46 -14.23
CA LEU A 19 -9.65 -19.86 -13.59
C LEU A 19 -9.46 -19.12 -12.27
N PHE A 20 -9.61 -17.78 -12.27
CA PHE A 20 -9.52 -16.95 -11.08
C PHE A 20 -10.50 -17.42 -10.01
N ASN A 21 -11.77 -17.55 -10.38
CA ASN A 21 -12.82 -17.96 -9.44
C ASN A 21 -12.53 -19.35 -8.84
N THR A 22 -12.00 -20.29 -9.63
CA THR A 22 -11.64 -21.62 -9.12
C THR A 22 -10.57 -21.54 -8.03
N TYR A 23 -9.48 -20.82 -8.26
CA TYR A 23 -8.40 -20.69 -7.26
C TYR A 23 -8.81 -19.84 -6.06
N PHE A 24 -9.57 -18.78 -6.31
CA PHE A 24 -10.07 -17.93 -5.25
C PHE A 24 -11.03 -18.68 -4.31
N GLU A 25 -11.98 -19.43 -4.86
CA GLU A 25 -12.90 -20.26 -4.07
C GLU A 25 -12.20 -21.40 -3.29
N GLN A 26 -11.12 -21.94 -3.84
CA GLN A 26 -10.29 -22.91 -3.11
C GLN A 26 -9.60 -22.28 -1.91
N ALA A 27 -9.19 -21.03 -2.00
CA ALA A 27 -8.45 -20.30 -0.98
C ALA A 27 -9.35 -19.70 0.12
N PHE A 28 -10.45 -19.06 -0.27
CA PHE A 28 -11.31 -18.28 0.62
C PHE A 28 -12.71 -18.88 0.84
N GLY A 29 -13.03 -19.95 0.13
CA GLY A 29 -14.36 -20.56 0.15
C GLY A 29 -15.34 -19.89 -0.82
N LYS A 30 -16.48 -20.54 -1.03
CA LYS A 30 -17.54 -20.05 -1.91
C LYS A 30 -18.34 -18.97 -1.19
N GLY A 31 -18.65 -17.89 -1.93
CA GLY A 31 -19.53 -16.83 -1.43
C GLY A 31 -18.83 -15.69 -0.69
N GLU A 32 -17.48 -15.60 -0.80
CA GLU A 32 -16.75 -14.42 -0.35
C GLU A 32 -17.29 -13.16 -1.06
N LYS A 33 -17.71 -12.16 -0.26
CA LYS A 33 -18.42 -10.96 -0.77
C LYS A 33 -17.60 -10.17 -1.79
N ASP A 34 -16.30 -10.11 -1.58
CA ASP A 34 -15.41 -9.27 -2.36
C ASP A 34 -14.86 -9.98 -3.62
N GLN A 35 -15.12 -11.30 -3.80
CA GLN A 35 -14.58 -12.12 -4.89
C GLN A 35 -14.76 -11.49 -6.28
N ARG A 36 -16.01 -11.13 -6.62
CA ARG A 36 -16.34 -10.58 -7.94
C ARG A 36 -15.59 -9.28 -8.20
N HIS A 37 -15.51 -8.42 -7.20
CA HIS A 37 -14.87 -7.13 -7.32
C HIS A 37 -13.35 -7.28 -7.46
N ILE A 38 -12.73 -8.13 -6.64
CA ILE A 38 -11.29 -8.44 -6.72
C ILE A 38 -10.94 -9.03 -8.09
N CYS A 39 -11.78 -9.93 -8.62
CA CYS A 39 -11.61 -10.49 -9.95
C CYS A 39 -11.61 -9.42 -11.04
N LEU A 40 -12.58 -8.50 -11.02
CA LEU A 40 -12.68 -7.41 -12.00
C LEU A 40 -11.45 -6.49 -11.96
N VAL A 41 -11.03 -6.07 -10.78
CA VAL A 41 -9.84 -5.21 -10.61
C VAL A 41 -8.56 -5.94 -11.04
N PHE A 42 -8.43 -7.23 -10.72
CA PHE A 42 -7.31 -8.05 -11.17
C PHE A 42 -7.24 -8.11 -12.70
N MET A 43 -8.37 -8.36 -13.37
CA MET A 43 -8.43 -8.46 -14.84
C MET A 43 -8.18 -7.12 -15.52
N GLU A 44 -8.61 -6.01 -14.93
CA GLU A 44 -8.33 -4.67 -15.44
C GLU A 44 -6.83 -4.34 -15.42
N ILE A 45 -6.14 -4.72 -14.35
CA ILE A 45 -4.69 -4.47 -14.19
C ILE A 45 -3.86 -5.47 -15.00
N HIS A 46 -4.36 -6.71 -15.14
CA HIS A 46 -3.70 -7.80 -15.85
C HIS A 46 -4.57 -8.35 -17.00
N PRO A 47 -4.81 -7.58 -18.07
CA PRO A 47 -5.69 -7.99 -19.16
C PRO A 47 -5.19 -9.24 -19.91
N ILE A 48 -3.89 -9.52 -19.81
CA ILE A 48 -3.25 -10.72 -20.38
C ILE A 48 -2.63 -11.53 -19.24
N ALA A 49 -3.46 -11.92 -18.28
CA ALA A 49 -3.01 -12.75 -17.17
C ALA A 49 -2.73 -14.19 -17.67
N ASN A 50 -1.70 -14.82 -17.14
CA ASN A 50 -1.48 -16.25 -17.31
C ASN A 50 -1.87 -17.00 -16.01
N PRO A 51 -2.04 -18.35 -16.05
CA PRO A 51 -2.40 -19.11 -14.87
C PRO A 51 -1.47 -18.89 -13.67
N ARG A 52 -0.17 -18.73 -13.93
CA ARG A 52 0.83 -18.50 -12.88
C ARG A 52 0.59 -17.15 -12.18
N THR A 53 0.24 -16.11 -12.92
CA THR A 53 -0.07 -14.78 -12.37
C THR A 53 -1.28 -14.84 -11.45
N VAL A 54 -2.33 -15.55 -11.84
CA VAL A 54 -3.54 -15.76 -11.02
C VAL A 54 -3.18 -16.49 -9.72
N ILE A 55 -2.47 -17.62 -9.84
CA ILE A 55 -2.09 -18.44 -8.67
C ILE A 55 -1.20 -17.63 -7.72
N SER A 56 -0.21 -16.92 -8.25
CA SER A 56 0.71 -16.09 -7.45
C SER A 56 -0.05 -15.00 -6.69
N PHE A 57 -0.98 -14.32 -7.36
CA PHE A 57 -1.81 -13.30 -6.75
C PHE A 57 -2.69 -13.88 -5.62
N VAL A 58 -3.39 -14.98 -5.87
CA VAL A 58 -4.25 -15.61 -4.85
C VAL A 58 -3.43 -16.08 -3.65
N ASN A 59 -2.25 -16.68 -3.88
CA ASN A 59 -1.38 -17.11 -2.79
C ASN A 59 -0.87 -15.92 -1.95
N GLU A 60 -0.51 -14.81 -2.60
CA GLU A 60 -0.09 -13.60 -1.91
C GLU A 60 -1.25 -12.98 -1.11
N LEU A 61 -2.47 -13.02 -1.67
CA LEU A 61 -3.68 -12.55 -0.99
C LEU A 61 -3.97 -13.37 0.27
N VAL A 62 -3.80 -14.69 0.20
CA VAL A 62 -3.91 -15.58 1.38
C VAL A 62 -2.86 -15.24 2.42
N ALA A 63 -1.59 -15.10 2.01
CA ALA A 63 -0.51 -14.79 2.94
C ALA A 63 -0.73 -13.44 3.65
N MET A 64 -1.18 -12.43 2.92
CA MET A 64 -1.51 -11.12 3.48
C MET A 64 -2.73 -11.19 4.41
N ARG A 65 -3.78 -11.96 4.06
CA ARG A 65 -4.96 -12.13 4.92
C ARG A 65 -4.61 -12.84 6.24
N LEU A 66 -3.65 -13.76 6.25
CA LEU A 66 -3.16 -14.39 7.48
C LEU A 66 -2.41 -13.40 8.39
N GLN A 67 -1.73 -12.41 7.82
CA GLN A 67 -1.07 -11.35 8.60
C GLN A 67 -2.07 -10.28 9.07
N TRP A 68 -3.14 -10.06 8.31
CA TRP A 68 -4.16 -9.03 8.54
C TRP A 68 -5.53 -9.69 8.59
N PRO A 69 -5.89 -10.32 9.71
CA PRO A 69 -7.19 -10.98 9.88
C PRO A 69 -8.34 -9.95 9.85
N ASP A 70 -9.58 -10.44 9.75
CA ASP A 70 -10.77 -9.57 9.62
C ASP A 70 -10.96 -8.65 10.82
N GLU A 71 -10.50 -9.04 12.00
CA GLU A 71 -10.54 -8.26 13.24
C GLU A 71 -9.77 -6.93 13.13
N ASP A 72 -8.77 -6.85 12.25
CA ASP A 72 -8.02 -5.61 11.99
C ASP A 72 -8.82 -4.60 11.15
N GLY A 73 -10.02 -4.97 10.68
CA GLY A 73 -10.92 -4.10 9.93
C GLY A 73 -10.44 -3.76 8.51
N ILE A 74 -9.44 -4.49 7.99
CA ILE A 74 -8.97 -4.32 6.61
C ILE A 74 -9.69 -5.30 5.71
N ARG A 75 -10.56 -4.80 4.83
CA ARG A 75 -11.31 -5.62 3.87
C ARG A 75 -10.38 -6.29 2.87
N LEU A 76 -10.74 -7.51 2.43
CA LEU A 76 -9.94 -8.31 1.50
C LEU A 76 -9.66 -7.56 0.18
N GLN A 77 -10.61 -6.75 -0.30
CA GLN A 77 -10.43 -5.91 -1.49
C GLN A 77 -9.32 -4.84 -1.32
N ILE A 78 -9.09 -4.32 -0.11
CA ILE A 78 -8.01 -3.35 0.13
C ILE A 78 -6.65 -4.06 0.12
N ILE A 79 -6.58 -5.27 0.69
CA ILE A 79 -5.39 -6.12 0.61
C ILE A 79 -5.09 -6.46 -0.86
N ALA A 80 -6.10 -6.86 -1.63
CA ALA A 80 -5.97 -7.14 -3.06
C ALA A 80 -5.43 -5.94 -3.83
N LEU A 81 -5.97 -4.74 -3.55
CA LEU A 81 -5.52 -3.50 -4.15
C LEU A 81 -4.05 -3.19 -3.81
N PHE A 82 -3.67 -3.35 -2.54
CA PHE A 82 -2.27 -3.17 -2.13
C PHE A 82 -1.33 -4.08 -2.90
N ILE A 83 -1.66 -5.38 -3.02
CA ILE A 83 -0.86 -6.35 -3.78
C ILE A 83 -0.75 -5.93 -5.25
N LEU A 84 -1.85 -5.54 -5.89
CA LEU A 84 -1.89 -5.16 -7.31
C LEU A 84 -1.15 -3.85 -7.61
N LYS A 85 -1.08 -2.95 -6.65
CA LYS A 85 -0.43 -1.63 -6.79
C LYS A 85 0.90 -1.52 -6.05
N LYS A 86 1.37 -2.57 -5.36
CA LYS A 86 2.56 -2.52 -4.51
C LYS A 86 3.81 -2.02 -5.23
N GLU A 87 4.00 -2.35 -6.50
CA GLU A 87 5.15 -1.86 -7.28
C GLU A 87 5.13 -0.33 -7.41
N LYS A 88 3.94 0.24 -7.65
CA LYS A 88 3.76 1.70 -7.69
C LYS A 88 3.89 2.33 -6.31
N ILE A 89 3.42 1.66 -5.27
CA ILE A 89 3.48 2.16 -3.88
C ILE A 89 4.92 2.11 -3.36
N LEU A 90 5.63 1.01 -3.60
CA LEU A 90 6.92 0.74 -2.97
C LEU A 90 8.15 1.07 -3.85
N TYR A 91 8.04 1.04 -5.19
CA TYR A 91 9.21 0.96 -6.07
C TYR A 91 9.18 1.89 -7.30
N ASN A 92 8.33 2.92 -7.35
CA ASN A 92 8.19 3.78 -8.55
C ASN A 92 9.27 4.88 -8.70
N GLY A 93 10.35 4.81 -7.96
CA GLY A 93 11.42 5.80 -7.99
C GLY A 93 11.22 7.01 -7.07
N LYS A 94 10.04 7.14 -6.44
CA LYS A 94 9.75 8.10 -5.36
C LYS A 94 9.89 7.41 -4.00
N SER A 95 9.98 8.16 -2.92
CA SER A 95 9.92 7.57 -1.57
C SER A 95 8.55 6.99 -1.28
N LEU A 96 8.48 6.04 -0.34
CA LEU A 96 7.21 5.46 0.11
C LEU A 96 6.26 6.54 0.62
N GLU A 97 6.79 7.51 1.35
CA GLU A 97 6.06 8.64 1.91
C GLU A 97 5.45 9.52 0.80
N GLU A 98 6.25 9.88 -0.22
CA GLU A 98 5.76 10.65 -1.38
C GLU A 98 4.64 9.92 -2.12
N ASN A 99 4.78 8.59 -2.28
CA ASN A 99 3.75 7.76 -2.92
C ASN A 99 2.46 7.72 -2.11
N LEU A 100 2.55 7.60 -0.80
CA LEU A 100 1.37 7.52 0.09
C LEU A 100 0.71 8.89 0.34
N LEU A 101 1.45 9.99 0.21
CA LEU A 101 0.91 11.34 0.28
C LEU A 101 0.34 11.82 -1.07
N GLY A 102 0.91 11.37 -2.18
CA GLY A 102 0.50 11.77 -3.53
C GLY A 102 -0.88 11.20 -3.90
N ASP A 103 -1.55 11.88 -4.83
CA ASP A 103 -2.87 11.46 -5.31
C ASP A 103 -2.80 10.50 -6.50
N GLU A 104 -1.69 10.43 -7.21
CA GLU A 104 -1.50 9.62 -8.42
C GLU A 104 -1.85 8.13 -8.24
N ILE A 105 -1.56 7.57 -7.04
CA ILE A 105 -1.87 6.16 -6.73
C ILE A 105 -3.36 5.99 -6.46
N PHE A 106 -4.00 7.01 -5.93
CA PHE A 106 -5.40 6.98 -5.50
C PHE A 106 -6.35 7.42 -6.63
N GLU A 107 -5.86 8.14 -7.64
CA GLU A 107 -6.61 8.40 -8.86
C GLU A 107 -7.01 7.07 -9.51
N GLY A 108 -8.28 6.89 -9.76
CA GLY A 108 -8.85 5.64 -10.28
C GLY A 108 -9.15 4.56 -9.22
N ILE A 109 -8.55 4.61 -8.02
CA ILE A 109 -8.88 3.68 -6.93
C ILE A 109 -10.21 4.06 -6.29
N VAL A 110 -10.41 5.35 -6.04
CA VAL A 110 -11.66 5.88 -5.44
C VAL A 110 -12.86 5.56 -6.33
N SER A 111 -12.69 5.55 -7.65
CA SER A 111 -13.75 5.14 -8.58
C SER A 111 -14.09 3.66 -8.50
N LEU A 112 -13.13 2.82 -8.14
CA LEU A 112 -13.32 1.37 -7.98
C LEU A 112 -13.88 0.99 -6.59
N TYR A 113 -13.63 1.83 -5.57
CA TYR A 113 -13.99 1.55 -4.18
C TYR A 113 -14.63 2.78 -3.49
N PRO A 114 -15.79 3.26 -3.95
CA PRO A 114 -16.39 4.51 -3.45
C PRO A 114 -16.81 4.49 -1.98
N GLU A 115 -16.96 3.30 -1.39
CA GLU A 115 -17.45 3.13 -0.01
C GLU A 115 -16.34 3.05 1.06
N THR A 116 -15.09 3.16 0.68
CA THR A 116 -13.98 3.02 1.63
C THR A 116 -13.47 4.38 2.07
N GLU A 117 -14.02 4.91 3.14
CA GLU A 117 -13.71 6.24 3.69
C GLU A 117 -12.23 6.44 4.08
N ASP A 118 -11.42 5.38 4.19
CA ASP A 118 -10.04 5.51 4.66
C ASP A 118 -9.05 4.55 3.97
N ILE A 119 -9.15 4.45 2.65
CA ILE A 119 -8.24 3.59 1.86
C ILE A 119 -6.78 3.96 2.10
N ARG A 120 -6.47 5.26 2.17
CA ARG A 120 -5.10 5.75 2.35
C ARG A 120 -4.51 5.27 3.68
N ALA A 121 -5.24 5.42 4.78
CA ALA A 121 -4.79 4.98 6.09
C ALA A 121 -4.59 3.46 6.15
N LYS A 122 -5.49 2.69 5.55
CA LYS A 122 -5.37 1.23 5.46
C LYS A 122 -4.21 0.79 4.57
N LEU A 123 -3.94 1.49 3.47
CA LEU A 123 -2.74 1.24 2.68
C LEU A 123 -1.46 1.61 3.44
N CYS A 124 -1.48 2.65 4.27
CA CYS A 124 -0.37 2.95 5.18
C CYS A 124 -0.17 1.83 6.20
N GLN A 125 -1.24 1.27 6.79
CA GLN A 125 -1.12 0.12 7.69
C GLN A 125 -0.40 -1.05 6.99
N LEU A 126 -0.85 -1.43 5.79
CA LEU A 126 -0.27 -2.52 5.00
C LEU A 126 1.20 -2.23 4.61
N ALA A 127 1.49 -1.00 4.18
CA ALA A 127 2.81 -0.61 3.70
C ALA A 127 3.86 -0.54 4.83
N TYR A 128 3.46 -0.09 6.01
CA TYR A 128 4.36 0.02 7.17
C TYR A 128 4.31 -1.19 8.11
N GLY A 129 3.35 -2.09 7.94
CA GLY A 129 3.16 -3.22 8.85
C GLY A 129 2.70 -2.80 10.25
N ILE A 130 1.88 -1.74 10.37
CA ILE A 130 1.45 -1.17 11.64
C ILE A 130 -0.07 -1.33 11.77
N HIS A 131 -0.52 -2.07 12.80
CA HIS A 131 -1.94 -2.32 13.04
C HIS A 131 -2.73 -1.08 13.52
N ASP A 132 -2.06 -0.15 14.22
CA ASP A 132 -2.66 1.10 14.67
C ASP A 132 -2.86 2.03 13.46
N ILE A 133 -4.12 2.23 13.06
CA ILE A 133 -4.50 2.99 11.87
C ILE A 133 -4.11 4.47 11.95
N GLU A 134 -4.24 5.08 13.13
CA GLU A 134 -3.91 6.51 13.32
C GLU A 134 -2.40 6.72 13.18
N LYS A 135 -1.60 5.87 13.84
CA LYS A 135 -0.14 5.91 13.72
C LYS A 135 0.32 5.64 12.29
N ALA A 136 -0.26 4.65 11.62
CA ALA A 136 0.09 4.33 10.25
C ALA A 136 -0.21 5.49 9.28
N ALA A 137 -1.39 6.13 9.43
CA ALA A 137 -1.81 7.25 8.60
C ALA A 137 -0.95 8.51 8.78
N GLU A 138 -0.44 8.75 9.98
CA GLU A 138 0.41 9.91 10.28
C GLU A 138 1.87 9.75 9.75
N LEU A 139 2.36 8.51 9.61
CA LEU A 139 3.77 8.25 9.31
C LEU A 139 4.30 8.91 8.04
N PRO A 140 3.60 8.88 6.88
CA PRO A 140 4.11 9.50 5.67
C PRO A 140 4.40 10.99 5.88
N MET A 141 3.46 11.71 6.48
CA MET A 141 3.57 13.13 6.75
C MET A 141 4.67 13.42 7.78
N LEU A 142 4.69 12.65 8.89
CA LEU A 142 5.66 12.81 9.95
C LEU A 142 7.11 12.61 9.46
N ARG A 143 7.35 11.57 8.64
CA ARG A 143 8.67 11.31 8.07
C ARG A 143 9.08 12.36 7.06
N THR A 144 8.17 12.78 6.17
CA THR A 144 8.44 13.83 5.18
C THR A 144 8.76 15.15 5.85
N LEU A 145 8.00 15.56 6.87
CA LEU A 145 8.27 16.80 7.62
C LEU A 145 9.63 16.76 8.30
N ARG A 146 9.98 15.65 8.97
CA ARG A 146 11.31 15.53 9.60
C ARG A 146 12.45 15.67 8.60
N VAL A 147 12.34 15.04 7.44
CA VAL A 147 13.37 15.14 6.39
C VAL A 147 13.49 16.56 5.87
N LYS A 148 12.35 17.21 5.52
CA LYS A 148 12.34 18.57 4.98
C LYS A 148 12.84 19.59 5.98
N ILE A 149 12.37 19.56 7.23
CA ILE A 149 12.83 20.45 8.29
C ILE A 149 14.34 20.27 8.54
N GLY A 150 14.81 19.01 8.64
CA GLY A 150 16.23 18.73 8.85
C GLY A 150 17.14 19.21 7.70
N LYS A 151 16.61 19.33 6.47
CA LYS A 151 17.32 19.87 5.31
C LYS A 151 17.14 21.37 5.14
N GLY A 152 16.20 22.01 5.84
CA GLY A 152 15.80 23.41 5.62
C GLY A 152 14.95 23.61 4.38
N ASP A 153 14.32 22.55 3.85
CA ASP A 153 13.46 22.59 2.68
C ASP A 153 12.08 23.21 3.02
N SER A 154 11.40 23.74 2.00
CA SER A 154 10.04 24.27 2.16
C SER A 154 9.04 23.16 2.48
N ILE A 155 8.15 23.43 3.45
CA ILE A 155 7.07 22.54 3.85
C ILE A 155 5.68 23.04 3.40
N LEU A 156 5.63 24.16 2.67
CA LEU A 156 4.37 24.81 2.28
C LEU A 156 3.46 23.92 1.43
N GLU A 157 4.04 23.10 0.57
CA GLU A 157 3.29 22.15 -0.28
C GLU A 157 2.51 21.11 0.52
N LEU A 158 2.94 20.83 1.77
CA LEU A 158 2.30 19.87 2.66
C LEU A 158 1.16 20.47 3.46
N SER A 159 1.02 21.80 3.50
CA SER A 159 0.03 22.51 4.33
C SER A 159 -1.42 22.17 4.02
N ASN A 160 -1.70 21.70 2.79
CA ASN A 160 -3.04 21.33 2.33
C ASN A 160 -3.48 19.93 2.79
N HIS A 161 -2.56 19.14 3.34
CA HIS A 161 -2.90 17.79 3.80
C HIS A 161 -3.64 17.82 5.14
N THR A 162 -4.59 16.91 5.29
CA THR A 162 -5.30 16.68 6.55
C THR A 162 -4.30 16.40 7.68
N ASN A 163 -4.55 16.96 8.86
CA ASN A 163 -3.72 16.80 10.06
C ASN A 163 -2.30 17.41 9.98
N PHE A 164 -1.96 18.20 8.95
CA PHE A 164 -0.64 18.84 8.81
C PHE A 164 -0.21 19.57 10.08
N VAL A 165 -1.07 20.45 10.61
CA VAL A 165 -0.75 21.29 11.79
C VAL A 165 -0.45 20.42 13.01
N SER A 166 -1.30 19.43 13.30
CA SER A 166 -1.13 18.53 14.44
C SER A 166 0.17 17.71 14.34
N ILE A 167 0.50 17.23 13.14
CA ILE A 167 1.73 16.45 12.94
C ILE A 167 2.97 17.35 13.00
N LEU A 168 2.88 18.58 12.48
CA LEU A 168 3.96 19.57 12.58
C LEU A 168 4.27 19.91 14.06
N GLU A 169 3.24 20.13 14.87
CA GLU A 169 3.40 20.35 16.31
C GLU A 169 4.10 19.17 17.02
N LYS A 170 3.73 17.92 16.65
CA LYS A 170 4.41 16.72 17.17
C LYS A 170 5.89 16.67 16.77
N VAL A 171 6.24 17.05 15.55
CA VAL A 171 7.63 17.08 15.08
C VAL A 171 8.43 18.14 15.84
N LEU A 172 7.91 19.37 15.92
CA LEU A 172 8.60 20.48 16.58
C LEU A 172 8.75 20.26 18.09
N SER A 173 7.76 19.65 18.76
CA SER A 173 7.84 19.33 20.19
C SER A 173 8.95 18.30 20.46
N ASN A 174 9.08 17.28 19.60
CA ASN A 174 10.15 16.29 19.73
C ASN A 174 11.54 16.91 19.48
N GLU A 175 11.67 17.83 18.52
CA GLU A 175 12.96 18.51 18.26
C GLU A 175 13.36 19.42 19.39
N ASN A 176 12.42 20.14 20.00
CA ASN A 176 12.69 20.96 21.18
C ASN A 176 13.14 20.12 22.38
N MET A 177 12.54 18.96 22.63
CA MET A 177 12.99 18.02 23.65
C MET A 177 14.43 17.54 23.42
N ILE A 178 14.75 17.16 22.15
CA ILE A 178 16.10 16.72 21.79
C ILE A 178 17.11 17.85 22.03
N LYS A 179 16.78 19.08 21.63
CA LYS A 179 17.63 20.26 21.82
C LYS A 179 17.86 20.53 23.30
N GLN A 180 16.81 20.47 24.11
CA GLN A 180 16.90 20.64 25.57
C GLN A 180 17.82 19.59 26.20
N HIS A 181 17.69 18.31 25.84
CA HIS A 181 18.57 17.25 26.35
C HIS A 181 20.02 17.40 25.90
N ILE A 182 20.28 17.90 24.71
CA ILE A 182 21.64 18.22 24.25
C ILE A 182 22.21 19.36 25.05
N ASP A 183 21.46 20.44 25.29
CA ASP A 183 21.88 21.58 26.07
C ASP A 183 22.17 21.20 27.54
N GLU A 184 21.32 20.35 28.13
CA GLU A 184 21.55 19.78 29.49
C GLU A 184 22.82 18.93 29.54
N ALA A 185 23.06 18.07 28.53
CA ALA A 185 24.26 17.26 28.45
C ALA A 185 25.53 18.11 28.30
N ILE A 186 25.49 19.19 27.51
CA ILE A 186 26.60 20.12 27.33
C ILE A 186 26.88 20.86 28.62
N GLN A 187 25.86 21.26 29.39
CA GLN A 187 26.03 21.92 30.69
C GLN A 187 26.63 21.00 31.76
N SER A 188 26.32 19.70 31.72
CA SER A 188 26.88 18.72 32.65
C SER A 188 28.35 18.37 32.38
N LEU A 189 28.91 18.75 31.24
CA LEU A 189 30.30 18.54 30.84
C LEU A 189 31.22 19.76 31.17
N LYS A 190 30.64 20.85 31.63
CA LYS A 190 31.37 22.06 32.10
C LYS A 190 31.56 22.05 33.58
#